data_b76c5104660256bf562c7ef7c5ddb87d
#
_entry.id   b76c5104660256bf562c7ef7c5ddb87d
#
_cell.length_a   1.000
_cell.length_b   1.000
_cell.length_c   1.000
_cell.angle_alpha   90.00
_cell.angle_beta   90.00
_cell.angle_gamma   90.00
#
_symmetry.space_group_name_H-M   'P 1'
#
loop_
_entity.id
_entity.type
_entity.pdbx_description
1 polymer ?
#
loop_
_entity_poly.entity_id
_entity_poly.type
_entity_poly.pdbx_seq_one_letter_code
_entity_poly.pdbx_strand_id
1 'polypeptide(L)'
;MQDYLDQAAKNGVVILPNGRCQCCGADYERGIAECIDTFNSIELVQAQTIENLPARFLRVDAHALQHPEIHGRWSNHFHLTRLHLILKKNIVWNYKLSPLLSKHINAYKLTRPDEYLIPPPLMRRGNMTSLDILKASQSVECSELIFAWANEVYEAWNAGAGVAAYLADGFRPSIPSGVRHLDAGHSRL
;
A
#
# COMPACT_ATOMS: atom_id res chain seq x y z
N MET A 1 -5.44 -18.61 5.77
CA MET A 1 -4.15 -18.93 5.12
C MET A 1 -4.35 -19.56 3.76
N GLN A 2 -5.13 -20.65 3.64
CA GLN A 2 -5.34 -21.34 2.36
C GLN A 2 -5.81 -20.39 1.25
N ASP A 3 -6.73 -19.48 1.53
CA ASP A 3 -7.25 -18.51 0.56
C ASP A 3 -6.14 -17.63 -0.07
N TYR A 4 -5.11 -17.27 0.68
CA TYR A 4 -3.97 -16.49 0.17
C TYR A 4 -3.08 -17.32 -0.75
N LEU A 5 -2.84 -18.58 -0.39
CA LEU A 5 -2.07 -19.52 -1.23
C LEU A 5 -2.82 -19.82 -2.52
N ASP A 6 -4.14 -20.01 -2.45
CA ASP A 6 -5.00 -20.24 -3.61
C ASP A 6 -5.04 -19.01 -4.53
N GLN A 7 -5.05 -17.80 -3.94
CA GLN A 7 -4.97 -16.57 -4.72
C GLN A 7 -3.62 -16.41 -5.40
N ALA A 8 -2.52 -16.74 -4.73
CA ALA A 8 -1.18 -16.73 -5.32
C ALA A 8 -1.09 -17.73 -6.49
N ALA A 9 -1.62 -18.92 -6.32
CA ALA A 9 -1.68 -19.94 -7.39
C ALA A 9 -2.50 -19.45 -8.59
N LYS A 10 -3.64 -18.78 -8.38
CA LYS A 10 -4.42 -18.13 -9.45
C LYS A 10 -3.63 -17.03 -10.19
N ASN A 11 -2.72 -16.36 -9.49
CA ASN A 11 -1.81 -15.37 -10.08
C ASN A 11 -0.56 -16.01 -10.72
N GLY A 12 -0.46 -17.36 -10.73
CA GLY A 12 0.64 -18.10 -11.33
C GLY A 12 1.90 -18.15 -10.46
N VAL A 13 1.79 -17.89 -9.15
CA VAL A 13 2.91 -17.88 -8.21
C VAL A 13 2.72 -18.93 -7.14
N VAL A 14 3.77 -19.72 -6.89
CA VAL A 14 3.82 -20.67 -5.77
C VAL A 14 4.52 -20.00 -4.60
N ILE A 15 3.82 -19.87 -3.48
CA ILE A 15 4.37 -19.35 -2.23
C ILE A 15 4.58 -20.52 -1.27
N LEU A 16 5.80 -20.65 -0.76
CA LEU A 16 6.12 -21.64 0.26
C LEU A 16 5.52 -21.20 1.62
N PRO A 17 4.90 -22.13 2.37
CA PRO A 17 4.21 -21.79 3.61
C PRO A 17 5.15 -21.51 4.79
N ASN A 18 6.42 -21.90 4.70
CA ASN A 18 7.41 -21.77 5.78
C ASN A 18 8.65 -21.02 5.31
N GLY A 19 9.43 -20.54 6.27
CA GLY A 19 10.66 -19.80 6.06
C GLY A 19 10.42 -18.32 5.77
N ARG A 20 11.40 -17.65 5.20
CA ARG A 20 11.34 -16.24 4.84
C ARG A 20 10.09 -15.90 3.99
N CYS A 21 9.43 -14.79 4.26
CA CYS A 21 8.35 -14.32 3.40
C CYS A 21 8.87 -14.06 1.98
N GLN A 22 8.45 -14.88 1.02
CA GLN A 22 8.94 -14.79 -0.36
C GLN A 22 8.49 -13.51 -1.07
N CYS A 23 7.41 -12.87 -0.62
CA CYS A 23 6.90 -11.65 -1.24
C CYS A 23 7.76 -10.43 -0.87
N CYS A 24 7.95 -10.16 0.42
CA CYS A 24 8.67 -8.97 0.93
C CYS A 24 10.11 -9.27 1.39
N GLY A 25 10.47 -10.51 1.63
CA GLY A 25 11.79 -10.90 2.08
C GLY A 25 12.01 -10.83 3.60
N ALA A 26 10.99 -10.50 4.39
CA ALA A 26 11.09 -10.50 5.84
C ALA A 26 11.45 -11.89 6.39
N ASP A 27 12.28 -11.93 7.40
CA ASP A 27 12.82 -13.16 7.99
C ASP A 27 11.83 -13.71 9.04
N TYR A 28 11.03 -14.67 8.61
CA TYR A 28 10.01 -15.34 9.40
C TYR A 28 10.21 -16.86 9.36
N GLU A 29 9.72 -17.56 10.36
CA GLU A 29 9.71 -19.03 10.37
C GLU A 29 8.52 -19.60 9.58
N ARG A 30 7.34 -18.97 9.68
CA ARG A 30 6.08 -19.38 9.04
C ARG A 30 5.75 -18.58 7.77
N GLY A 31 6.77 -17.99 7.11
CA GLY A 31 6.65 -17.33 5.83
C GLY A 31 5.56 -16.27 5.76
N ILE A 32 4.69 -16.37 4.76
CA ILE A 32 3.61 -15.41 4.51
C ILE A 32 2.58 -15.38 5.66
N ALA A 33 2.38 -16.49 6.36
CA ALA A 33 1.44 -16.54 7.50
C ALA A 33 1.86 -15.59 8.61
N GLU A 34 3.11 -15.67 9.01
CA GLU A 34 3.65 -14.82 10.07
C GLU A 34 3.76 -13.37 9.62
N CYS A 35 4.04 -13.13 8.34
CA CYS A 35 4.05 -11.79 7.77
C CYS A 35 2.67 -11.11 7.90
N ILE A 36 1.58 -11.85 7.61
CA ILE A 36 0.21 -11.35 7.75
C ILE A 36 -0.14 -11.14 9.23
N ASP A 37 0.22 -12.08 10.11
CA ASP A 37 -0.02 -11.96 11.55
C ASP A 37 0.71 -10.71 12.11
N THR A 38 1.96 -10.48 11.68
CA THR A 38 2.75 -9.30 12.03
C THR A 38 2.07 -8.02 11.57
N PHE A 39 1.62 -7.96 10.31
CA PHE A 39 0.91 -6.81 9.77
C PHE A 39 -0.38 -6.49 10.56
N ASN A 40 -1.17 -7.50 10.90
CA ASN A 40 -2.38 -7.35 11.71
C ASN A 40 -2.07 -6.88 13.14
N SER A 41 -0.97 -7.36 13.72
CA SER A 41 -0.52 -6.95 15.06
C SER A 41 -0.17 -5.46 15.11
N ILE A 42 0.42 -4.90 14.06
CA ILE A 42 0.69 -3.46 13.95
C ILE A 42 -0.63 -2.68 14.03
N GLU A 43 -1.70 -3.15 13.38
CA GLU A 43 -2.99 -2.47 13.42
C GLU A 43 -3.55 -2.35 14.83
N LEU A 44 -3.45 -3.42 15.62
CA LEU A 44 -3.92 -3.43 17.00
C LEU A 44 -3.16 -2.43 17.88
N VAL A 45 -1.84 -2.35 17.72
CA VAL A 45 -1.01 -1.39 18.46
C VAL A 45 -1.32 0.04 17.99
N GLN A 46 -1.40 0.25 16.69
CA GLN A 46 -1.62 1.57 16.10
C GLN A 46 -3.05 2.11 16.31
N ALA A 47 -4.05 1.25 16.45
CA ALA A 47 -5.41 1.70 16.77
C ALA A 47 -5.46 2.48 18.09
N GLN A 48 -4.49 2.26 18.98
CA GLN A 48 -4.38 2.92 20.29
C GLN A 48 -3.51 4.19 20.27
N THR A 49 -2.62 4.36 19.28
CA THR A 49 -1.55 5.35 19.33
C THR A 49 -1.48 6.31 18.14
N ILE A 50 -2.11 6.01 17.00
CA ILE A 50 -1.95 6.83 15.80
C ILE A 50 -3.18 7.71 15.53
N GLU A 51 -3.02 8.99 15.79
CA GLU A 51 -3.88 10.06 15.28
C GLU A 51 -3.66 10.31 13.78
N ASN A 52 -2.52 9.87 13.21
CA ASN A 52 -2.15 10.12 11.82
C ASN A 52 -2.89 9.17 10.85
N LEU A 53 -4.08 9.60 10.42
CA LEU A 53 -4.91 8.84 9.50
C LEU A 53 -4.21 8.48 8.17
N PRO A 54 -3.42 9.35 7.50
CA PRO A 54 -2.65 8.98 6.31
C PRO A 54 -1.72 7.78 6.52
N ALA A 55 -1.00 7.71 7.65
CA ALA A 55 -0.10 6.59 7.93
C ALA A 55 -0.81 5.23 7.96
N ARG A 56 -2.07 5.19 8.43
CA ARG A 56 -2.87 3.95 8.40
C ARG A 56 -3.11 3.45 6.98
N PHE A 57 -3.42 4.34 6.04
CA PHE A 57 -3.62 3.96 4.64
C PHE A 57 -2.32 3.58 3.95
N LEU A 58 -1.25 4.35 4.19
CA LEU A 58 0.08 4.08 3.64
C LEU A 58 0.59 2.70 4.04
N ARG A 59 0.39 2.31 5.32
CA ARG A 59 0.73 0.98 5.82
C ARG A 59 0.02 -0.12 5.04
N VAL A 60 -1.29 0.02 4.84
CA VAL A 60 -2.09 -0.98 4.08
C VAL A 60 -1.60 -1.08 2.65
N ASP A 61 -1.33 0.07 2.01
CA ASP A 61 -0.88 0.09 0.62
C ASP A 61 0.52 -0.50 0.46
N ALA A 62 1.45 -0.14 1.33
CA ALA A 62 2.81 -0.68 1.30
C ALA A 62 2.80 -2.20 1.46
N HIS A 63 2.06 -2.72 2.45
CA HIS A 63 1.95 -4.16 2.64
C HIS A 63 1.30 -4.85 1.43
N ALA A 64 0.18 -4.33 0.91
CA ALA A 64 -0.51 -4.91 -0.23
C ALA A 64 0.37 -4.95 -1.49
N LEU A 65 1.13 -3.89 -1.76
CA LEU A 65 2.02 -3.80 -2.90
C LEU A 65 3.32 -4.61 -2.73
N GLN A 66 3.71 -4.95 -1.51
CA GLN A 66 4.75 -5.95 -1.28
C GLN A 66 4.26 -7.38 -1.48
N HIS A 67 2.94 -7.61 -1.40
CA HIS A 67 2.32 -8.93 -1.46
C HIS A 67 1.24 -9.03 -2.57
N PRO A 68 1.49 -8.54 -3.82
CA PRO A 68 0.48 -8.53 -4.86
C PRO A 68 0.00 -9.93 -5.27
N GLU A 69 0.78 -10.98 -4.95
CA GLU A 69 0.45 -12.36 -5.27
C GLU A 69 -0.78 -12.85 -4.53
N ILE A 70 -1.00 -12.38 -3.30
CA ILE A 70 -2.12 -12.79 -2.45
C ILE A 70 -3.36 -11.91 -2.62
N HIS A 71 -3.32 -10.97 -3.56
CA HIS A 71 -4.43 -10.06 -3.87
C HIS A 71 -4.90 -10.24 -5.31
N GLY A 72 -6.09 -9.74 -5.62
CA GLY A 72 -6.55 -9.66 -7.00
C GLY A 72 -5.71 -8.67 -7.80
N ARG A 73 -5.35 -9.00 -9.04
CA ARG A 73 -4.44 -8.17 -9.89
C ARG A 73 -4.84 -6.70 -9.98
N TRP A 74 -6.16 -6.40 -9.98
CA TRP A 74 -6.67 -5.03 -10.03
C TRP A 74 -6.53 -4.26 -8.73
N SER A 75 -6.33 -4.91 -7.59
CA SER A 75 -6.09 -4.22 -6.32
C SER A 75 -4.79 -3.42 -6.33
N ASN A 76 -3.79 -3.84 -7.13
CA ASN A 76 -2.53 -3.13 -7.27
C ASN A 76 -2.73 -1.71 -7.83
N HIS A 77 -3.67 -1.53 -8.77
CA HIS A 77 -4.02 -0.20 -9.28
C HIS A 77 -4.56 0.70 -8.18
N PHE A 78 -5.43 0.17 -7.32
CA PHE A 78 -5.98 0.92 -6.21
C PHE A 78 -4.90 1.35 -5.22
N HIS A 79 -4.08 0.41 -4.76
CA HIS A 79 -3.04 0.68 -3.77
C HIS A 79 -1.97 1.63 -4.33
N LEU A 80 -1.49 1.42 -5.55
CA LEU A 80 -0.45 2.25 -6.15
C LEU A 80 -0.97 3.68 -6.45
N THR A 81 -2.22 3.81 -6.93
CA THR A 81 -2.84 5.12 -7.16
C THR A 81 -3.04 5.87 -5.85
N ARG A 82 -3.46 5.20 -4.77
CA ARG A 82 -3.62 5.84 -3.46
C ARG A 82 -2.28 6.29 -2.89
N LEU A 83 -1.21 5.46 -3.00
CA LEU A 83 0.14 5.90 -2.66
C LEU A 83 0.54 7.16 -3.44
N HIS A 84 0.32 7.17 -4.75
CA HIS A 84 0.62 8.34 -5.59
C HIS A 84 -0.14 9.58 -5.12
N LEU A 85 -1.44 9.46 -4.83
CA LEU A 85 -2.27 10.56 -4.35
C LEU A 85 -1.76 11.13 -3.01
N ILE A 86 -1.38 10.26 -2.07
CA ILE A 86 -0.89 10.69 -0.75
C ILE A 86 0.54 11.23 -0.85
N LEU A 87 1.47 10.47 -1.46
CA LEU A 87 2.91 10.77 -1.41
C LEU A 87 3.35 11.85 -2.42
N LYS A 88 2.72 11.89 -3.61
CA LYS A 88 3.14 12.80 -4.70
C LYS A 88 2.19 13.97 -4.93
N LYS A 89 0.90 13.82 -4.58
CA LYS A 89 -0.11 14.88 -4.73
C LYS A 89 -0.51 15.50 -3.37
N ASN A 90 0.05 15.03 -2.25
CA ASN A 90 -0.22 15.52 -0.89
C ASN A 90 -1.72 15.52 -0.54
N ILE A 91 -2.47 14.56 -1.06
CA ILE A 91 -3.90 14.43 -0.72
C ILE A 91 -4.04 13.89 0.70
N VAL A 92 -4.74 14.63 1.55
CA VAL A 92 -5.13 14.14 2.88
C VAL A 92 -6.21 13.09 2.71
N TRP A 93 -5.82 11.82 2.81
CA TRP A 93 -6.71 10.70 2.57
C TRP A 93 -7.63 10.44 3.76
N ASN A 94 -8.89 10.09 3.46
CA ASN A 94 -9.87 9.66 4.45
C ASN A 94 -10.72 8.50 3.91
N TYR A 95 -11.51 7.86 4.79
CA TYR A 95 -12.30 6.67 4.43
C TYR A 95 -13.34 6.92 3.34
N LYS A 96 -13.85 8.14 3.19
CA LYS A 96 -14.85 8.49 2.18
C LYS A 96 -14.27 8.50 0.76
N LEU A 97 -12.96 8.67 0.62
CA LEU A 97 -12.28 8.68 -0.69
C LEU A 97 -12.09 7.25 -1.24
N SER A 98 -11.99 6.23 -0.39
CA SER A 98 -11.73 4.86 -0.82
C SER A 98 -12.81 4.29 -1.76
N PRO A 99 -14.12 4.40 -1.48
CA PRO A 99 -15.16 3.96 -2.42
C PRO A 99 -15.15 4.74 -3.74
N LEU A 100 -14.81 6.03 -3.70
CA LEU A 100 -14.73 6.87 -4.90
C LEU A 100 -13.56 6.44 -5.79
N LEU A 101 -12.40 6.18 -5.20
CA LEU A 101 -11.25 5.65 -5.93
C LEU A 101 -11.55 4.26 -6.50
N SER A 102 -12.19 3.37 -5.73
CA SER A 102 -12.60 2.04 -6.23
C SER A 102 -13.52 2.16 -7.44
N LYS A 103 -14.50 3.06 -7.41
CA LYS A 103 -15.37 3.31 -8.55
C LYS A 103 -14.59 3.83 -9.76
N HIS A 104 -13.65 4.74 -9.56
CA HIS A 104 -12.80 5.27 -10.61
C HIS A 104 -11.92 4.18 -11.26
N ILE A 105 -11.28 3.34 -10.45
CA ILE A 105 -10.49 2.19 -10.92
C ILE A 105 -11.36 1.18 -11.68
N ASN A 106 -12.57 0.90 -11.19
CA ASN A 106 -13.49 -0.02 -11.88
C ASN A 106 -13.95 0.54 -13.25
N ALA A 107 -14.16 1.84 -13.37
CA ALA A 107 -14.45 2.47 -14.65
C ALA A 107 -13.28 2.32 -15.64
N TYR A 108 -12.04 2.52 -15.16
CA TYR A 108 -10.83 2.30 -15.96
C TYR A 108 -10.71 0.83 -16.41
N LYS A 109 -10.93 -0.11 -15.50
CA LYS A 109 -10.92 -1.56 -15.79
C LYS A 109 -11.91 -1.94 -16.90
N LEU A 110 -13.10 -1.35 -16.93
CA LEU A 110 -14.09 -1.64 -17.97
C LEU A 110 -13.61 -1.26 -19.37
N THR A 111 -12.79 -0.23 -19.48
CA THR A 111 -12.25 0.23 -20.78
C THR A 111 -10.94 -0.45 -21.17
N ARG A 112 -10.23 -1.03 -20.19
CA ARG A 112 -8.90 -1.61 -20.35
C ARG A 112 -8.74 -2.88 -19.50
N PRO A 113 -9.54 -3.94 -19.76
CA PRO A 113 -9.65 -5.11 -18.88
C PRO A 113 -8.34 -5.91 -18.72
N ASP A 114 -7.44 -5.84 -19.70
CA ASP A 114 -6.20 -6.61 -19.75
C ASP A 114 -4.95 -5.79 -19.33
N GLU A 115 -5.14 -4.52 -18.98
CA GLU A 115 -4.03 -3.63 -18.58
C GLU A 115 -3.70 -3.81 -17.08
N TYR A 116 -2.99 -4.90 -16.78
CA TYR A 116 -2.53 -5.19 -15.43
C TYR A 116 -1.18 -4.53 -15.14
N LEU A 117 -1.02 -4.03 -13.93
CA LEU A 117 0.29 -3.63 -13.42
C LEU A 117 1.17 -4.87 -13.22
N ILE A 118 2.39 -4.81 -13.73
CA ILE A 118 3.39 -5.88 -13.55
C ILE A 118 4.10 -5.64 -12.22
N PRO A 119 3.97 -6.56 -11.24
CA PRO A 119 4.64 -6.41 -9.97
C PRO A 119 6.17 -6.44 -10.13
N PRO A 120 6.90 -5.67 -9.32
CA PRO A 120 8.35 -5.86 -9.22
C PRO A 120 8.68 -7.29 -8.78
N PRO A 121 9.89 -7.79 -9.07
CA PRO A 121 10.31 -9.13 -8.66
C PRO A 121 10.14 -9.35 -7.15
N LEU A 122 9.92 -10.61 -6.77
CA LEU A 122 9.86 -11.03 -5.38
C LEU A 122 11.07 -10.51 -4.59
N MET A 123 10.87 -10.11 -3.35
CA MET A 123 11.88 -9.53 -2.45
C MET A 123 12.60 -8.26 -2.97
N ARG A 124 12.10 -7.61 -4.02
CA ARG A 124 12.63 -6.36 -4.57
C ARG A 124 11.59 -5.22 -4.53
N ARG A 125 10.77 -5.19 -3.47
CA ARG A 125 9.64 -4.26 -3.32
C ARG A 125 9.84 -3.31 -2.13
N GLY A 126 11.05 -2.80 -1.98
CA GLY A 126 11.53 -2.02 -0.83
C GLY A 126 12.32 -2.90 0.14
N ASN A 127 13.11 -2.26 1.00
CA ASN A 127 13.94 -2.94 2.00
C ASN A 127 13.22 -3.06 3.34
N MET A 128 12.37 -2.09 3.66
CA MET A 128 11.55 -2.11 4.87
C MET A 128 10.37 -3.07 4.72
N THR A 129 9.98 -3.70 5.82
CA THR A 129 8.89 -4.68 5.89
C THR A 129 7.99 -4.40 7.10
N SER A 130 6.86 -5.11 7.19
CA SER A 130 5.99 -5.04 8.38
C SER A 130 6.72 -5.41 9.67
N LEU A 131 7.76 -6.25 9.62
CA LEU A 131 8.57 -6.62 10.78
C LEU A 131 9.34 -5.42 11.36
N ASP A 132 9.88 -4.56 10.50
CA ASP A 132 10.60 -3.36 10.90
C ASP A 132 9.64 -2.35 11.54
N ILE A 133 8.45 -2.20 10.97
CA ILE A 133 7.40 -1.33 11.51
C ILE A 133 6.90 -1.85 12.88
N LEU A 134 6.73 -3.17 13.03
CA LEU A 134 6.31 -3.74 14.32
C LEU A 134 7.34 -3.45 15.42
N LYS A 135 8.64 -3.62 15.14
CA LYS A 135 9.72 -3.32 16.10
C LYS A 135 9.70 -1.86 16.56
N ALA A 136 9.32 -0.94 15.68
CA ALA A 136 9.23 0.49 15.95
C ALA A 136 7.83 0.95 16.40
N SER A 137 6.83 0.07 16.45
CA SER A 137 5.41 0.43 16.63
C SER A 137 5.08 1.11 17.97
N GLN A 138 5.97 0.99 18.96
CA GLN A 138 5.83 1.63 20.27
C GLN A 138 6.52 3.01 20.36
N SER A 139 7.17 3.46 19.29
CA SER A 139 7.86 4.76 19.25
C SER A 139 6.99 5.84 18.58
N VAL A 140 7.26 7.09 18.94
CA VAL A 140 6.63 8.28 18.31
C VAL A 140 6.99 8.35 16.81
N GLU A 141 8.10 7.76 16.41
CA GLU A 141 8.63 7.76 15.03
C GLU A 141 7.93 6.77 14.10
N CYS A 142 7.01 5.96 14.60
CA CYS A 142 6.34 4.91 13.80
C CYS A 142 5.64 5.47 12.55
N SER A 143 5.03 6.65 12.63
CA SER A 143 4.39 7.27 11.46
C SER A 143 5.41 7.64 10.40
N GLU A 144 6.57 8.18 10.77
CA GLU A 144 7.65 8.53 9.83
C GLU A 144 8.21 7.29 9.13
N LEU A 145 8.40 6.20 9.88
CA LEU A 145 8.83 4.92 9.31
C LEU A 145 7.82 4.35 8.35
N ILE A 146 6.51 4.48 8.61
CA ILE A 146 5.46 4.06 7.66
C ILE A 146 5.53 4.89 6.38
N PHE A 147 5.76 6.20 6.47
CA PHE A 147 5.96 7.05 5.29
C PHE A 147 7.21 6.63 4.50
N ALA A 148 8.32 6.36 5.18
CA ALA A 148 9.55 5.87 4.55
C ALA A 148 9.31 4.53 3.84
N TRP A 149 8.68 3.56 4.52
CA TRP A 149 8.30 2.27 3.95
C TRP A 149 7.43 2.42 2.70
N ALA A 150 6.37 3.23 2.79
CA ALA A 150 5.48 3.48 1.66
C ALA A 150 6.19 4.11 0.46
N ASN A 151 7.13 5.03 0.70
CA ASN A 151 7.96 5.60 -0.36
C ASN A 151 8.86 4.55 -1.02
N GLU A 152 9.56 3.72 -0.25
CA GLU A 152 10.40 2.65 -0.82
C GLU A 152 9.58 1.70 -1.70
N VAL A 153 8.40 1.29 -1.22
CA VAL A 153 7.50 0.42 -2.00
C VAL A 153 7.00 1.13 -3.25
N TYR A 154 6.63 2.40 -3.15
CA TYR A 154 6.21 3.18 -4.31
C TYR A 154 7.31 3.29 -5.38
N GLU A 155 8.55 3.57 -4.97
CA GLU A 155 9.69 3.64 -5.90
C GLU A 155 10.02 2.28 -6.53
N ALA A 156 9.83 1.19 -5.79
CA ALA A 156 9.98 -0.16 -6.35
C ALA A 156 8.97 -0.44 -7.49
N TRP A 157 7.79 0.17 -7.43
CA TRP A 157 6.74 0.06 -8.46
C TRP A 157 6.86 1.10 -9.58
N ASN A 158 8.05 1.64 -9.85
CA ASN A 158 8.29 2.70 -10.83
C ASN A 158 7.74 2.40 -12.23
N ALA A 159 7.78 1.14 -12.67
CA ALA A 159 7.20 0.72 -13.95
C ALA A 159 5.68 0.96 -14.05
N GLY A 160 4.98 0.92 -12.91
CA GLY A 160 3.54 1.21 -12.79
C GLY A 160 3.22 2.68 -12.48
N ALA A 161 4.24 3.50 -12.19
CA ALA A 161 4.03 4.87 -11.73
C ALA A 161 3.29 5.75 -12.75
N GLY A 162 3.52 5.54 -14.06
CA GLY A 162 2.80 6.26 -15.12
C GLY A 162 1.29 5.99 -15.11
N VAL A 163 0.89 4.74 -14.90
CA VAL A 163 -0.54 4.36 -14.80
C VAL A 163 -1.14 4.95 -13.53
N ALA A 164 -0.43 4.87 -12.40
CA ALA A 164 -0.88 5.46 -11.15
C ALA A 164 -1.06 6.98 -11.24
N ALA A 165 -0.13 7.68 -11.89
CA ALA A 165 -0.22 9.12 -12.15
C ALA A 165 -1.42 9.46 -13.03
N TYR A 166 -1.63 8.72 -14.13
CA TYR A 166 -2.78 8.90 -15.02
C TYR A 166 -4.11 8.74 -14.27
N LEU A 167 -4.24 7.67 -13.46
CA LEU A 167 -5.43 7.44 -12.65
C LEU A 167 -5.61 8.51 -11.57
N ALA A 168 -4.53 8.96 -10.93
CA ALA A 168 -4.57 10.03 -9.95
C ALA A 168 -4.99 11.37 -10.55
N ASP A 169 -4.48 11.69 -11.75
CA ASP A 169 -4.84 12.93 -12.47
C ASP A 169 -6.30 12.93 -12.93
N GLY A 170 -6.87 11.76 -13.25
CA GLY A 170 -8.28 11.58 -13.57
C GLY A 170 -9.21 11.55 -12.36
N PHE A 171 -8.67 11.31 -11.16
CA PHE A 171 -9.47 11.20 -9.95
C PHE A 171 -9.90 12.58 -9.46
N ARG A 172 -11.17 12.91 -9.62
CA ARG A 172 -11.78 14.18 -9.18
C ARG A 172 -12.90 13.88 -8.17
N PRO A 173 -12.56 13.60 -6.91
CA PRO A 173 -13.58 13.39 -5.90
C PRO A 173 -14.35 14.72 -5.69
N SER A 174 -15.67 14.69 -5.78
CA SER A 174 -16.50 15.79 -5.31
C SER A 174 -16.42 15.81 -3.77
N ILE A 175 -15.42 16.53 -3.26
CA ILE A 175 -15.23 16.71 -1.81
C ILE A 175 -16.21 17.80 -1.40
N PRO A 176 -17.14 17.55 -0.46
CA PRO A 176 -17.91 18.64 0.14
C PRO A 176 -16.94 19.68 0.69
N SER A 177 -17.17 20.95 0.37
CA SER A 177 -16.36 22.10 0.78
C SER A 177 -16.12 22.09 2.30
N GLY A 178 -14.97 21.64 2.75
CA GLY A 178 -14.59 21.49 4.17
C GLY A 178 -13.21 20.89 4.39
N VAL A 179 -12.58 20.31 3.37
CA VAL A 179 -11.22 19.79 3.48
C VAL A 179 -10.24 20.88 3.03
N ARG A 180 -9.60 21.54 4.00
CA ARG A 180 -8.55 22.52 3.70
C ARG A 180 -7.36 21.81 3.07
N HIS A 181 -6.93 22.29 1.89
CA HIS A 181 -5.56 22.07 1.44
C HIS A 181 -4.63 22.64 2.52
N LEU A 182 -3.73 21.83 3.03
CA LEU A 182 -2.60 22.35 3.78
C LEU A 182 -1.70 23.04 2.75
N ASP A 183 -1.87 24.34 2.59
CA ASP A 183 -0.90 25.16 1.86
C ASP A 183 0.46 24.91 2.52
N ALA A 184 1.39 24.40 1.71
CA ALA A 184 2.79 24.30 2.09
C ALA A 184 3.32 25.72 2.32
N GLY A 185 3.16 26.20 3.55
CA GLY A 185 3.78 27.43 4.01
C GLY A 185 5.28 27.28 3.94
N HIS A 186 5.87 27.76 2.84
CA HIS A 186 7.28 28.07 2.76
C HIS A 186 7.58 29.18 3.75
N SER A 187 7.91 28.85 4.99
CA SER A 187 8.64 29.76 5.86
C SER A 187 10.08 29.83 5.36
N ARG A 188 10.38 30.86 4.58
CA ARG A 188 11.75 31.38 4.50
C ARG A 188 12.06 32.04 5.84
N LEU A 189 13.05 31.55 6.54
CA LEU A 189 14.02 32.31 7.35
C LEU A 189 15.34 31.57 7.28
#